data_711acae43a851d26267c46016a0d591e
#
_entry.id   711acae43a851d26267c46016a0d591e
#
_cell.length_a   1.000
_cell.length_b   1.000
_cell.length_c   1.000
_cell.angle_alpha   90.00
_cell.angle_beta   90.00
_cell.angle_gamma   90.00
#
_symmetry.space_group_name_H-M   'P 1'
#
loop_
_entity.id
_entity.type
_entity.pdbx_description
1 polymer ?
#
loop_
_entity_poly.entity_id
_entity_poly.type
_entity_poly.pdbx_seq_one_letter_code
_entity_poly.pdbx_strand_id
1 'polypeptide(L)'
;MKYSQYNHFVEMENVVLCFNAYNYSRLIIGKNAYQDYLSCKDNVEKLNTKNPNLHRTLEANGFIVTDENDEQKKYLSSVQERKFSKDIYHIIVNPTMDCNLKCWYCYESHIEKSHMTSEMVAAIILHIKEKITKEPFKKLILSFFGGEPLLQKNIVFSLIESIYELSKIHGFYLATSFTTNGTLIDKDFVAKLSPYEPSFQITLDGWQNIHDKVRKYKVNGNGTYSQILSAIKLIQQDSPKSEILVRINVSNRTLDSLTNIANELAEIKQNNNLKIMVSKVWQVNAEKLDEKKILDFVLQCQTNKIQCSYLATSKYTYGCYADNYNQVVINYDGNIYKCTARTFSSENSYGLITSEGQLEWNEMKLQDRLNLELPYRCQIC
;
A
#
# COMPACT_ATOMS: atom_id res chain seq x y z
N MET A 1 -29.58 10.67 21.20
CA MET A 1 -28.21 10.93 20.74
C MET A 1 -27.21 10.29 21.69
N LYS A 2 -26.09 9.76 21.16
CA LYS A 2 -25.00 9.18 21.94
C LYS A 2 -23.66 9.65 21.39
N TYR A 3 -22.59 9.55 22.19
CA TYR A 3 -21.25 9.75 21.71
C TYR A 3 -20.84 8.55 20.84
N SER A 4 -20.11 8.84 19.74
CA SER A 4 -19.47 7.79 18.94
C SER A 4 -18.46 7.03 19.80
N GLN A 5 -18.47 5.71 19.73
CA GLN A 5 -17.50 4.85 20.42
C GLN A 5 -16.08 4.96 19.85
N TYR A 6 -15.93 5.57 18.68
CA TYR A 6 -14.65 5.74 17.98
C TYR A 6 -13.99 7.10 18.25
N ASN A 7 -14.47 7.83 19.27
CA ASN A 7 -13.88 9.10 19.65
C ASN A 7 -12.61 8.92 20.48
N HIS A 8 -11.55 9.59 20.05
CA HIS A 8 -10.27 9.67 20.73
C HIS A 8 -9.92 11.13 21.02
N PHE A 9 -9.38 11.38 22.20
CA PHE A 9 -8.97 12.71 22.64
C PHE A 9 -7.54 12.68 23.15
N VAL A 10 -6.71 13.61 22.69
CA VAL A 10 -5.32 13.78 23.12
C VAL A 10 -5.14 15.19 23.66
N GLU A 11 -4.90 15.29 24.95
CA GLU A 11 -4.64 16.57 25.61
C GLU A 11 -3.22 17.05 25.29
N MET A 12 -3.15 18.29 24.81
CA MET A 12 -1.92 19.05 24.61
C MET A 12 -1.84 20.16 25.64
N GLU A 13 -0.77 20.96 25.60
CA GLU A 13 -0.55 22.01 26.58
C GLU A 13 -1.73 23.00 26.68
N ASN A 14 -2.25 23.49 25.54
CA ASN A 14 -3.29 24.52 25.49
C ASN A 14 -4.59 24.08 24.82
N VAL A 15 -4.60 22.95 24.13
CA VAL A 15 -5.73 22.46 23.34
C VAL A 15 -5.92 20.96 23.51
N VAL A 16 -7.02 20.44 23.01
CA VAL A 16 -7.29 19.01 22.92
C VAL A 16 -7.54 18.65 21.46
N LEU A 17 -6.78 17.68 20.96
CA LEU A 17 -6.98 17.10 19.66
C LEU A 17 -8.05 16.02 19.76
N CYS A 18 -9.10 16.15 18.96
CA CYS A 18 -10.18 15.18 18.87
C CYS A 18 -10.05 14.45 17.55
N PHE A 19 -10.13 13.13 17.58
CA PHE A 19 -10.11 12.28 16.40
C PHE A 19 -11.23 11.25 16.50
N ASN A 20 -12.04 11.12 15.45
CA ASN A 20 -13.00 10.05 15.33
C ASN A 20 -12.47 8.99 14.37
N ALA A 21 -12.19 7.79 14.86
CA ALA A 21 -11.57 6.72 14.10
C ALA A 21 -12.53 6.08 13.06
N TYR A 22 -13.84 6.27 13.20
CA TYR A 22 -14.82 5.75 12.24
C TYR A 22 -14.87 6.57 10.94
N ASN A 23 -14.98 7.91 11.07
CA ASN A 23 -15.14 8.82 9.93
C ASN A 23 -13.88 9.66 9.61
N TYR A 24 -12.83 9.52 10.42
CA TYR A 24 -11.55 10.24 10.32
C TYR A 24 -11.65 11.76 10.52
N SER A 25 -12.74 12.23 11.10
CA SER A 25 -12.88 13.63 11.48
C SER A 25 -11.84 14.02 12.53
N ARG A 26 -11.35 15.24 12.39
CA ARG A 26 -10.36 15.82 13.30
C ARG A 26 -10.82 17.20 13.72
N LEU A 27 -10.78 17.47 15.02
CA LEU A 27 -11.10 18.76 15.60
C LEU A 27 -10.02 19.15 16.59
N ILE A 28 -9.90 20.45 16.80
CA ILE A 28 -9.13 21.03 17.90
C ILE A 28 -10.10 21.82 18.75
N ILE A 29 -10.19 21.49 20.04
CA ILE A 29 -11.04 22.19 21.00
C ILE A 29 -10.19 22.76 22.15
N GLY A 30 -10.68 23.83 22.78
CA GLY A 30 -10.03 24.37 23.96
C GLY A 30 -10.26 23.47 25.19
N LYS A 31 -9.38 23.57 26.17
CA LYS A 31 -9.47 22.75 27.39
C LYS A 31 -10.80 22.95 28.14
N ASN A 32 -11.34 24.15 28.19
CA ASN A 32 -12.63 24.40 28.83
C ASN A 32 -13.77 23.63 28.12
N ALA A 33 -13.80 23.64 26.81
CA ALA A 33 -14.77 22.88 26.02
C ALA A 33 -14.61 21.37 26.27
N TYR A 34 -13.38 20.89 26.42
CA TYR A 34 -13.13 19.49 26.77
C TYR A 34 -13.61 19.14 28.18
N GLN A 35 -13.45 20.03 29.16
CA GLN A 35 -14.01 19.84 30.49
C GLN A 35 -15.54 19.79 30.47
N ASP A 36 -16.20 20.59 29.62
CA ASP A 36 -17.63 20.51 29.40
C ASP A 36 -18.02 19.13 28.85
N TYR A 37 -17.30 18.65 27.84
CA TYR A 37 -17.48 17.29 27.31
C TYR A 37 -17.32 16.21 28.39
N LEU A 38 -16.22 16.24 29.16
CA LEU A 38 -15.95 15.26 30.23
C LEU A 38 -17.04 15.24 31.29
N SER A 39 -17.54 16.41 31.68
CA SER A 39 -18.63 16.51 32.68
C SER A 39 -19.99 16.00 32.17
N CYS A 40 -20.13 15.82 30.85
CA CYS A 40 -21.34 15.38 30.18
C CYS A 40 -21.16 14.06 29.40
N LYS A 41 -20.02 13.35 29.58
CA LYS A 41 -19.71 12.14 28.78
C LYS A 41 -20.76 11.02 28.89
N ASP A 42 -21.55 10.99 29.96
CA ASP A 42 -22.60 9.98 30.17
C ASP A 42 -23.97 10.43 29.62
N ASN A 43 -24.10 11.69 29.17
CA ASN A 43 -25.36 12.22 28.68
C ASN A 43 -25.15 13.38 27.70
N VAL A 44 -25.39 13.11 26.43
CA VAL A 44 -25.22 14.06 25.32
C VAL A 44 -26.14 15.29 25.46
N GLU A 45 -27.38 15.09 25.94
CA GLU A 45 -28.36 16.18 26.10
C GLU A 45 -27.90 17.20 27.14
N LYS A 46 -27.18 16.77 28.18
CA LYS A 46 -26.55 17.70 29.14
C LYS A 46 -25.51 18.59 28.46
N LEU A 47 -24.76 18.03 27.50
CA LEU A 47 -23.79 18.83 26.74
C LEU A 47 -24.51 19.87 25.87
N ASN A 48 -25.61 19.50 25.24
CA ASN A 48 -26.39 20.43 24.43
C ASN A 48 -26.90 21.60 25.28
N THR A 49 -27.32 21.36 26.52
CA THR A 49 -27.75 22.42 27.46
C THR A 49 -26.56 23.26 27.95
N LYS A 50 -25.43 22.61 28.28
CA LYS A 50 -24.27 23.27 28.90
C LYS A 50 -23.43 24.05 27.90
N ASN A 51 -23.18 23.47 26.73
CA ASN A 51 -22.37 24.04 25.64
C ASN A 51 -22.94 23.68 24.27
N PRO A 52 -24.00 24.40 23.82
CA PRO A 52 -24.68 24.08 22.55
C PRO A 52 -23.78 24.20 21.32
N ASN A 53 -22.77 25.08 21.37
CA ASN A 53 -21.83 25.25 20.28
C ASN A 53 -20.90 24.02 20.13
N LEU A 54 -20.38 23.53 21.24
CA LEU A 54 -19.57 22.30 21.24
C LEU A 54 -20.41 21.11 20.80
N HIS A 55 -21.65 20.97 21.31
CA HIS A 55 -22.57 19.90 20.90
C HIS A 55 -22.74 19.87 19.39
N ARG A 56 -23.14 21.01 18.77
CA ARG A 56 -23.33 21.12 17.31
C ARG A 56 -22.04 20.81 16.54
N THR A 57 -20.90 21.28 17.04
CA THR A 57 -19.60 21.00 16.40
C THR A 57 -19.27 19.51 16.41
N LEU A 58 -19.47 18.83 17.54
CA LEU A 58 -19.23 17.39 17.68
C LEU A 58 -20.20 16.57 16.84
N GLU A 59 -21.49 16.96 16.80
CA GLU A 59 -22.49 16.31 15.98
C GLU A 59 -22.22 16.45 14.48
N ALA A 60 -21.95 17.67 14.00
CA ALA A 60 -21.62 17.94 12.60
C ALA A 60 -20.39 17.19 12.10
N ASN A 61 -19.49 16.81 13.00
CA ASN A 61 -18.27 16.06 12.68
C ASN A 61 -18.36 14.58 13.07
N GLY A 62 -19.53 14.08 13.48
CA GLY A 62 -19.80 12.67 13.76
C GLY A 62 -19.18 12.16 15.07
N PHE A 63 -18.82 13.04 16.00
CA PHE A 63 -18.44 12.65 17.37
C PHE A 63 -19.67 12.37 18.25
N ILE A 64 -20.81 12.92 17.85
CA ILE A 64 -22.13 12.61 18.41
C ILE A 64 -22.96 12.04 17.26
N VAL A 65 -23.65 10.93 17.51
CA VAL A 65 -24.46 10.18 16.53
C VAL A 65 -25.84 9.86 17.11
N THR A 66 -26.78 9.47 16.24
CA THR A 66 -28.10 9.01 16.69
C THR A 66 -28.02 7.69 17.45
N ASP A 67 -28.97 7.40 18.31
CA ASP A 67 -29.00 6.16 19.10
C ASP A 67 -29.12 4.92 18.22
N GLU A 68 -29.84 5.01 17.09
CA GLU A 68 -30.01 3.96 16.10
C GLU A 68 -28.74 3.72 15.25
N ASN A 69 -27.75 4.63 15.32
CA ASN A 69 -26.54 4.47 14.54
C ASN A 69 -25.63 3.41 15.16
N ASP A 70 -25.72 2.20 14.63
CA ASP A 70 -24.78 1.11 14.93
C ASP A 70 -23.54 1.23 14.05
N GLU A 71 -22.57 2.01 14.52
CA GLU A 71 -21.32 2.26 13.81
C GLU A 71 -20.52 0.95 13.61
N GLN A 72 -20.54 0.06 14.60
CA GLN A 72 -19.82 -1.22 14.51
C GLN A 72 -20.43 -2.10 13.42
N LYS A 73 -21.75 -2.24 13.38
CA LYS A 73 -22.43 -3.01 12.33
C LYS A 73 -22.17 -2.44 10.95
N LYS A 74 -22.26 -1.11 10.80
CA LYS A 74 -21.94 -0.42 9.53
C LYS A 74 -20.50 -0.64 9.10
N TYR A 75 -19.55 -0.55 10.05
CA TYR A 75 -18.15 -0.84 9.80
C TYR A 75 -17.97 -2.27 9.31
N LEU A 76 -18.48 -3.26 10.02
CA LEU A 76 -18.37 -4.68 9.65
C LEU A 76 -19.01 -4.94 8.28
N SER A 77 -20.19 -4.39 8.00
CA SER A 77 -20.84 -4.50 6.68
C SER A 77 -19.95 -3.92 5.59
N SER A 78 -19.36 -2.73 5.79
CA SER A 78 -18.48 -2.10 4.80
C SER A 78 -17.19 -2.87 4.56
N VAL A 79 -16.69 -3.60 5.56
CA VAL A 79 -15.54 -4.52 5.41
C VAL A 79 -15.93 -5.70 4.55
N GLN A 80 -17.08 -6.33 4.82
CA GLN A 80 -17.58 -7.47 4.05
C GLN A 80 -17.88 -7.10 2.60
N GLU A 81 -18.56 -5.97 2.37
CA GLU A 81 -18.82 -5.47 1.02
C GLU A 81 -17.54 -5.30 0.20
N ARG A 82 -16.47 -4.73 0.80
CA ARG A 82 -15.17 -4.58 0.11
C ARG A 82 -14.47 -5.90 -0.11
N LYS A 83 -14.47 -6.77 0.90
CA LYS A 83 -13.84 -8.08 0.84
C LYS A 83 -14.39 -8.92 -0.32
N PHE A 84 -15.69 -8.85 -0.55
CA PHE A 84 -16.37 -9.60 -1.60
C PHE A 84 -16.75 -8.76 -2.83
N SER A 85 -16.26 -7.50 -2.92
CA SER A 85 -16.49 -6.67 -4.10
C SER A 85 -15.93 -7.33 -5.35
N LYS A 86 -16.74 -7.33 -6.42
CA LYS A 86 -16.34 -7.82 -7.74
C LYS A 86 -15.92 -6.69 -8.69
N ASP A 87 -16.07 -5.43 -8.29
CA ASP A 87 -15.76 -4.28 -9.14
C ASP A 87 -14.28 -4.17 -9.50
N ILE A 88 -13.40 -4.62 -8.62
CA ILE A 88 -11.94 -4.59 -8.81
C ILE A 88 -11.40 -6.00 -8.78
N TYR A 89 -10.67 -6.38 -9.82
CA TYR A 89 -9.85 -7.58 -9.82
C TYR A 89 -8.39 -7.19 -9.67
N HIS A 90 -7.69 -7.74 -8.66
CA HIS A 90 -6.28 -7.46 -8.40
C HIS A 90 -5.44 -8.70 -8.64
N ILE A 91 -4.61 -8.66 -9.66
CA ILE A 91 -3.62 -9.70 -9.96
C ILE A 91 -2.23 -9.15 -9.65
N ILE A 92 -1.50 -9.87 -8.81
CA ILE A 92 -0.09 -9.61 -8.56
C ILE A 92 0.68 -10.72 -9.27
N VAL A 93 1.59 -10.34 -10.15
CA VAL A 93 2.44 -11.29 -10.89
C VAL A 93 3.87 -11.18 -10.39
N ASN A 94 4.47 -12.31 -10.04
CA ASN A 94 5.90 -12.45 -9.78
C ASN A 94 6.57 -13.06 -11.02
N PRO A 95 7.08 -12.25 -11.96
CA PRO A 95 7.70 -12.79 -13.19
C PRO A 95 8.96 -13.59 -12.89
N THR A 96 9.56 -13.32 -11.73
CA THR A 96 10.75 -14.01 -11.22
C THR A 96 10.87 -13.83 -9.72
N MET A 97 11.47 -14.81 -9.05
CA MET A 97 11.93 -14.70 -7.67
C MET A 97 13.44 -14.40 -7.59
N ASP A 98 14.12 -14.23 -8.73
CA ASP A 98 15.49 -13.74 -8.75
C ASP A 98 15.54 -12.22 -8.53
N CYS A 99 16.63 -11.75 -7.97
CA CYS A 99 16.88 -10.33 -7.76
C CYS A 99 18.35 -10.03 -8.01
N ASN A 100 18.65 -8.90 -8.64
CA ASN A 100 20.02 -8.43 -8.87
C ASN A 100 20.68 -7.81 -7.63
N LEU A 101 19.92 -7.59 -6.54
CA LEU A 101 20.41 -7.02 -5.28
C LEU A 101 20.43 -8.05 -4.15
N LYS A 102 21.29 -7.77 -3.14
CA LYS A 102 21.41 -8.56 -1.89
C LYS A 102 21.17 -7.65 -0.69
N CYS A 103 19.89 -7.40 -0.36
CA CYS A 103 19.50 -6.62 0.81
C CYS A 103 19.42 -7.54 2.04
N TRP A 104 20.08 -7.17 3.15
CA TRP A 104 20.16 -8.04 4.35
C TRP A 104 18.81 -8.29 5.04
N TYR A 105 17.85 -7.39 4.89
CA TYR A 105 16.51 -7.48 5.49
C TYR A 105 15.45 -8.02 4.51
N CYS A 106 15.84 -8.46 3.32
CA CYS A 106 14.86 -8.96 2.36
C CYS A 106 14.16 -10.20 2.94
N TYR A 107 12.83 -10.16 2.95
CA TYR A 107 12.02 -11.29 3.40
C TYR A 107 11.70 -12.26 2.26
N GLU A 108 11.96 -11.87 1.02
CA GLU A 108 11.74 -12.72 -0.14
C GLU A 108 12.82 -13.80 -0.25
N SER A 109 12.37 -15.02 -0.48
CA SER A 109 13.26 -16.15 -0.82
C SER A 109 13.66 -16.03 -2.28
N HIS A 110 14.88 -15.56 -2.54
CA HIS A 110 15.37 -15.43 -3.89
C HIS A 110 15.67 -16.81 -4.50
N ILE A 111 15.15 -17.06 -5.69
CA ILE A 111 15.41 -18.26 -6.50
C ILE A 111 16.12 -17.82 -7.76
N GLU A 112 17.42 -18.09 -7.81
CA GLU A 112 18.27 -17.68 -8.94
C GLU A 112 17.78 -18.30 -10.26
N LYS A 113 17.85 -17.49 -11.33
CA LYS A 113 17.43 -17.88 -12.68
C LYS A 113 15.96 -18.32 -12.81
N SER A 114 15.13 -18.11 -11.78
CA SER A 114 13.69 -18.30 -11.94
C SER A 114 13.15 -17.30 -12.97
N HIS A 115 12.26 -17.74 -13.82
CA HIS A 115 11.61 -16.90 -14.83
C HIS A 115 10.27 -17.47 -15.22
N MET A 116 9.32 -16.58 -15.48
CA MET A 116 8.01 -16.94 -16.02
C MET A 116 8.15 -17.29 -17.51
N THR A 117 7.49 -18.36 -17.95
CA THR A 117 7.51 -18.78 -19.34
C THR A 117 6.43 -18.06 -20.18
N SER A 118 6.55 -18.12 -21.51
CA SER A 118 5.54 -17.60 -22.44
C SER A 118 4.19 -18.33 -22.32
N GLU A 119 4.22 -19.62 -22.01
CA GLU A 119 3.03 -20.44 -21.77
C GLU A 119 2.28 -19.93 -20.51
N MET A 120 3.03 -19.56 -19.46
CA MET A 120 2.44 -19.00 -18.26
C MET A 120 1.83 -17.62 -18.52
N VAL A 121 2.49 -16.79 -19.34
CA VAL A 121 1.92 -15.50 -19.79
C VAL A 121 0.60 -15.73 -20.52
N ALA A 122 0.56 -16.69 -21.45
CA ALA A 122 -0.66 -17.04 -22.18
C ALA A 122 -1.78 -17.51 -21.23
N ALA A 123 -1.44 -18.35 -20.25
CA ALA A 123 -2.39 -18.83 -19.25
C ALA A 123 -2.99 -17.67 -18.43
N ILE A 124 -2.18 -16.69 -18.01
CA ILE A 124 -2.66 -15.49 -17.28
C ILE A 124 -3.61 -14.67 -18.16
N ILE A 125 -3.29 -14.48 -19.43
CA ILE A 125 -4.14 -13.73 -20.37
C ILE A 125 -5.47 -14.44 -20.58
N LEU A 126 -5.44 -15.78 -20.78
CA LEU A 126 -6.64 -16.62 -20.89
C LEU A 126 -7.50 -16.51 -19.62
N HIS A 127 -6.86 -16.58 -18.45
CA HIS A 127 -7.54 -16.43 -17.17
C HIS A 127 -8.31 -15.10 -17.09
N ILE A 128 -7.67 -13.99 -17.43
CA ILE A 128 -8.30 -12.66 -17.36
C ILE A 128 -9.47 -12.57 -18.35
N LYS A 129 -9.30 -13.11 -19.57
CA LYS A 129 -10.34 -13.14 -20.59
C LYS A 129 -11.56 -13.96 -20.14
N GLU A 130 -11.34 -15.08 -19.53
CA GLU A 130 -12.40 -15.93 -18.99
C GLU A 130 -13.08 -15.27 -17.79
N LYS A 131 -12.29 -14.73 -16.87
CA LYS A 131 -12.77 -14.05 -15.68
C LYS A 131 -13.68 -12.87 -16.01
N ILE A 132 -13.26 -11.97 -16.91
CA ILE A 132 -14.09 -10.82 -17.30
C ILE A 132 -15.39 -11.23 -17.98
N THR A 133 -15.38 -12.35 -18.70
CA THR A 133 -16.58 -12.88 -19.37
C THR A 133 -17.56 -13.50 -18.38
N LYS A 134 -17.06 -14.27 -17.40
CA LYS A 134 -17.91 -14.97 -16.40
C LYS A 134 -18.32 -14.07 -15.23
N GLU A 135 -17.42 -13.24 -14.76
CA GLU A 135 -17.60 -12.34 -13.63
C GLU A 135 -17.05 -10.95 -13.97
N PRO A 136 -17.84 -10.09 -14.65
CA PRO A 136 -17.38 -8.77 -15.07
C PRO A 136 -16.87 -7.91 -13.90
N PHE A 137 -15.77 -7.21 -14.14
CA PHE A 137 -15.21 -6.22 -13.22
C PHE A 137 -15.00 -4.89 -13.97
N LYS A 138 -14.96 -3.78 -13.22
CA LYS A 138 -14.79 -2.44 -13.79
C LYS A 138 -13.31 -2.05 -13.91
N LYS A 139 -12.46 -2.64 -13.05
CA LYS A 139 -11.04 -2.31 -12.97
C LYS A 139 -10.21 -3.57 -12.74
N LEU A 140 -9.15 -3.73 -13.53
CA LEU A 140 -8.06 -4.67 -13.26
C LEU A 140 -6.85 -3.89 -12.73
N ILE A 141 -6.33 -4.32 -11.58
CA ILE A 141 -5.03 -3.88 -11.08
C ILE A 141 -4.03 -4.99 -11.38
N LEU A 142 -3.08 -4.73 -12.28
CA LEU A 142 -1.98 -5.62 -12.61
C LEU A 142 -0.72 -5.12 -11.91
N SER A 143 -0.31 -5.82 -10.86
CA SER A 143 0.85 -5.46 -10.05
C SER A 143 2.00 -6.40 -10.33
N PHE A 144 3.21 -5.88 -10.45
CA PHE A 144 4.43 -6.66 -10.61
C PHE A 144 5.26 -6.63 -9.34
N PHE A 145 5.63 -7.82 -8.85
CA PHE A 145 6.35 -8.04 -7.61
C PHE A 145 7.33 -9.22 -7.78
N GLY A 146 7.81 -9.82 -6.68
CA GLY A 146 8.75 -10.96 -6.65
C GLY A 146 10.12 -10.55 -6.14
N GLY A 147 11.20 -11.09 -6.70
CA GLY A 147 12.56 -10.65 -6.41
C GLY A 147 12.80 -9.25 -6.98
N GLU A 148 13.11 -9.18 -8.27
CA GLU A 148 13.09 -7.94 -9.05
C GLU A 148 12.35 -8.19 -10.37
N PRO A 149 11.12 -7.67 -10.50
CA PRO A 149 10.28 -7.96 -11.67
C PRO A 149 10.88 -7.48 -12.99
N LEU A 150 11.70 -6.42 -12.96
CA LEU A 150 12.30 -5.84 -14.17
C LEU A 150 13.48 -6.67 -14.71
N LEU A 151 13.89 -7.75 -14.06
CA LEU A 151 14.74 -8.76 -14.69
C LEU A 151 14.02 -9.47 -15.86
N GLN A 152 12.69 -9.40 -15.86
CA GLN A 152 11.81 -10.02 -16.86
C GLN A 152 10.99 -8.97 -17.63
N LYS A 153 11.62 -7.87 -18.10
CA LYS A 153 10.94 -6.77 -18.81
C LYS A 153 10.08 -7.24 -19.97
N ASN A 154 10.53 -8.24 -20.74
CA ASN A 154 9.78 -8.76 -21.88
C ASN A 154 8.45 -9.42 -21.46
N ILE A 155 8.45 -10.17 -20.36
CA ILE A 155 7.24 -10.78 -19.77
C ILE A 155 6.30 -9.68 -19.28
N VAL A 156 6.85 -8.66 -18.58
CA VAL A 156 6.10 -7.50 -18.11
C VAL A 156 5.39 -6.78 -19.27
N PHE A 157 6.11 -6.45 -20.35
CA PHE A 157 5.53 -5.81 -21.52
C PHE A 157 4.47 -6.66 -22.19
N SER A 158 4.74 -7.95 -22.41
CA SER A 158 3.79 -8.86 -23.04
C SER A 158 2.46 -8.94 -22.28
N LEU A 159 2.51 -9.01 -20.94
CA LEU A 159 1.31 -8.98 -20.11
C LEU A 159 0.55 -7.65 -20.21
N ILE A 160 1.26 -6.53 -20.07
CA ILE A 160 0.61 -5.20 -20.09
C ILE A 160 -0.05 -4.93 -21.44
N GLU A 161 0.66 -5.15 -22.55
CA GLU A 161 0.16 -4.90 -23.90
C GLU A 161 -1.07 -5.78 -24.19
N SER A 162 -0.97 -7.09 -23.92
CA SER A 162 -2.08 -8.02 -24.17
C SER A 162 -3.32 -7.70 -23.31
N ILE A 163 -3.12 -7.38 -22.03
CA ILE A 163 -4.23 -7.07 -21.12
C ILE A 163 -4.82 -5.68 -21.46
N TYR A 164 -4.01 -4.74 -21.91
CA TYR A 164 -4.50 -3.44 -22.37
C TYR A 164 -5.41 -3.57 -23.60
N GLU A 165 -5.06 -4.43 -24.56
CA GLU A 165 -5.97 -4.71 -25.68
C GLU A 165 -7.28 -5.39 -25.21
N LEU A 166 -7.20 -6.33 -24.26
CA LEU A 166 -8.41 -6.89 -23.63
C LEU A 166 -9.25 -5.81 -22.94
N SER A 167 -8.62 -4.83 -22.30
CA SER A 167 -9.33 -3.76 -21.61
C SER A 167 -10.15 -2.89 -22.56
N LYS A 168 -9.64 -2.64 -23.76
CA LYS A 168 -10.37 -1.93 -24.81
C LYS A 168 -11.58 -2.72 -25.33
N ILE A 169 -11.41 -4.04 -25.51
CA ILE A 169 -12.46 -4.91 -26.02
C ILE A 169 -13.60 -5.05 -25.00
N HIS A 170 -13.27 -5.22 -23.72
CA HIS A 170 -14.24 -5.53 -22.67
C HIS A 170 -14.66 -4.30 -21.82
N GLY A 171 -14.05 -3.13 -22.03
CA GLY A 171 -14.44 -1.88 -21.39
C GLY A 171 -14.07 -1.75 -19.91
N PHE A 172 -13.04 -2.42 -19.44
CA PHE A 172 -12.53 -2.23 -18.08
C PHE A 172 -11.30 -1.31 -18.04
N TYR A 173 -11.07 -0.66 -16.91
CA TYR A 173 -9.89 0.15 -16.68
C TYR A 173 -8.71 -0.72 -16.24
N LEU A 174 -7.58 -0.64 -16.94
CA LEU A 174 -6.33 -1.27 -16.53
C LEU A 174 -5.47 -0.29 -15.73
N ALA A 175 -5.13 -0.64 -14.50
CA ALA A 175 -4.12 0.04 -13.69
C ALA A 175 -2.90 -0.86 -13.54
N THR A 176 -1.71 -0.34 -13.85
CA THR A 176 -0.45 -1.08 -13.70
C THR A 176 0.36 -0.55 -12.52
N SER A 177 1.00 -1.43 -11.76
CA SER A 177 1.85 -1.04 -10.65
C SER A 177 3.08 -1.92 -10.51
N PHE A 178 4.16 -1.32 -10.03
CA PHE A 178 5.46 -1.98 -9.86
C PHE A 178 5.97 -1.79 -8.45
N THR A 179 6.37 -2.88 -7.80
CA THR A 179 7.27 -2.83 -6.65
C THR A 179 8.63 -3.29 -7.14
N THR A 180 9.57 -2.36 -7.25
CA THR A 180 10.87 -2.58 -7.86
C THR A 180 11.98 -1.92 -7.03
N ASN A 181 13.19 -2.45 -7.14
CA ASN A 181 14.37 -1.79 -6.58
C ASN A 181 14.83 -0.57 -7.42
N GLY A 182 14.26 -0.37 -8.61
CA GLY A 182 14.48 0.78 -9.46
C GLY A 182 15.75 0.74 -10.31
N THR A 183 16.67 -0.19 -10.09
CA THR A 183 17.99 -0.20 -10.77
C THR A 183 17.95 -0.55 -12.25
N LEU A 184 16.86 -1.14 -12.71
CA LEU A 184 16.66 -1.56 -14.10
C LEU A 184 15.74 -0.64 -14.89
N ILE A 185 15.32 0.47 -14.29
CA ILE A 185 14.53 1.49 -14.98
C ILE A 185 15.45 2.31 -15.88
N ASP A 186 15.25 2.20 -17.18
CA ASP A 186 15.96 2.94 -18.21
C ASP A 186 14.98 3.72 -19.11
N LYS A 187 15.51 4.52 -20.02
CA LYS A 187 14.72 5.39 -20.89
C LYS A 187 13.75 4.61 -21.78
N ASP A 188 14.20 3.48 -22.31
CA ASP A 188 13.37 2.65 -23.18
C ASP A 188 12.20 2.02 -22.40
N PHE A 189 12.46 1.60 -21.17
CA PHE A 189 11.43 1.08 -20.29
C PHE A 189 10.37 2.13 -19.95
N VAL A 190 10.80 3.35 -19.56
CA VAL A 190 9.89 4.45 -19.24
C VAL A 190 9.08 4.85 -20.47
N ALA A 191 9.73 5.01 -21.65
CA ALA A 191 9.04 5.38 -22.87
C ALA A 191 7.95 4.38 -23.28
N LYS A 192 8.24 3.06 -23.17
CA LYS A 192 7.26 2.01 -23.47
C LYS A 192 6.08 1.98 -22.49
N LEU A 193 6.31 2.30 -21.21
CA LEU A 193 5.27 2.23 -20.18
C LEU A 193 4.49 3.52 -19.99
N SER A 194 5.03 4.66 -20.38
CA SER A 194 4.38 5.96 -20.21
C SER A 194 2.93 6.02 -20.71
N PRO A 195 2.55 5.37 -21.86
CA PRO A 195 1.16 5.35 -22.31
C PRO A 195 0.17 4.66 -21.35
N TYR A 196 0.64 3.80 -20.45
CA TYR A 196 -0.17 3.05 -19.48
C TYR A 196 -0.23 3.72 -18.10
N GLU A 197 0.42 4.88 -17.93
CA GLU A 197 0.43 5.67 -16.68
C GLU A 197 0.69 4.81 -15.42
N PRO A 198 1.77 4.01 -15.39
CA PRO A 198 2.01 3.06 -14.29
C PRO A 198 2.31 3.77 -12.96
N SER A 199 2.06 3.07 -11.86
CA SER A 199 2.53 3.47 -10.55
C SER A 199 3.77 2.66 -10.14
N PHE A 200 4.74 3.33 -9.50
CA PHE A 200 5.97 2.71 -9.03
C PHE A 200 6.12 2.85 -7.53
N GLN A 201 6.37 1.74 -6.83
CA GLN A 201 6.93 1.76 -5.49
C GLN A 201 8.42 1.45 -5.60
N ILE A 202 9.26 2.43 -5.27
CA ILE A 202 10.72 2.35 -5.34
C ILE A 202 11.28 2.53 -3.93
N THR A 203 12.28 1.72 -3.54
CA THR A 203 12.79 1.74 -2.17
C THR A 203 14.12 2.49 -2.04
N LEU A 204 14.17 3.41 -1.08
CA LEU A 204 15.40 4.02 -0.56
C LEU A 204 15.56 3.69 0.94
N ASP A 205 16.77 3.36 1.38
CA ASP A 205 17.05 2.95 2.76
C ASP A 205 18.06 3.87 3.44
N GLY A 206 17.71 5.11 3.59
CA GLY A 206 18.63 6.13 4.09
C GLY A 206 19.33 6.88 2.95
N TRP A 207 20.20 7.82 3.30
CA TRP A 207 21.02 8.55 2.31
C TRP A 207 22.12 7.66 1.74
N GLN A 208 22.79 8.11 0.68
CA GLN A 208 23.71 7.31 -0.14
C GLN A 208 24.64 6.41 0.65
N ASN A 209 25.37 6.98 1.63
CA ASN A 209 26.36 6.24 2.43
C ASN A 209 25.79 5.12 3.30
N ILE A 210 24.49 5.18 3.62
CA ILE A 210 23.74 4.16 4.38
C ILE A 210 23.07 3.22 3.41
N HIS A 211 22.34 3.75 2.42
CA HIS A 211 21.65 2.98 1.40
C HIS A 211 22.59 2.00 0.69
N ASP A 212 23.75 2.48 0.25
CA ASP A 212 24.72 1.67 -0.50
C ASP A 212 25.40 0.58 0.34
N LYS A 213 25.28 0.62 1.68
CA LYS A 213 25.66 -0.50 2.55
C LYS A 213 24.59 -1.58 2.64
N VAL A 214 23.34 -1.21 2.40
CA VAL A 214 22.18 -2.09 2.52
C VAL A 214 21.80 -2.70 1.19
N ARG A 215 21.67 -1.87 0.15
CA ARG A 215 21.18 -2.27 -1.18
C ARG A 215 22.33 -2.31 -2.19
N LYS A 216 22.93 -3.48 -2.29
CA LYS A 216 24.09 -3.75 -3.12
C LYS A 216 23.77 -4.71 -4.24
N TYR A 217 24.41 -4.52 -5.38
CA TYR A 217 24.42 -5.51 -6.43
C TYR A 217 25.07 -6.83 -5.96
N LYS A 218 24.44 -7.95 -6.29
CA LYS A 218 24.99 -9.30 -6.01
C LYS A 218 26.36 -9.51 -6.68
N VAL A 219 26.51 -9.01 -7.91
CA VAL A 219 27.67 -9.31 -8.77
C VAL A 219 28.94 -8.63 -8.30
N ASN A 220 28.88 -7.35 -7.92
CA ASN A 220 30.07 -6.54 -7.67
C ASN A 220 30.08 -5.82 -6.31
N GLY A 221 28.97 -5.92 -5.55
CA GLY A 221 28.85 -5.26 -4.24
C GLY A 221 28.72 -3.73 -4.30
N ASN A 222 28.59 -3.13 -5.49
CA ASN A 222 28.40 -1.69 -5.65
C ASN A 222 27.05 -1.25 -5.11
N GLY A 223 26.99 -0.01 -4.59
CA GLY A 223 25.76 0.63 -4.16
C GLY A 223 24.85 1.01 -5.33
N THR A 224 23.60 1.35 -5.03
CA THR A 224 22.55 1.57 -6.03
C THR A 224 21.88 2.94 -5.91
N TYR A 225 22.22 3.75 -4.93
CA TYR A 225 21.54 5.00 -4.60
C TYR A 225 21.42 5.97 -5.79
N SER A 226 22.54 6.33 -6.39
CA SER A 226 22.57 7.30 -7.50
C SER A 226 21.78 6.81 -8.71
N GLN A 227 21.81 5.51 -8.99
CA GLN A 227 21.05 4.92 -10.08
C GLN A 227 19.53 4.97 -9.82
N ILE A 228 19.12 4.73 -8.59
CA ILE A 228 17.70 4.81 -8.20
C ILE A 228 17.19 6.25 -8.26
N LEU A 229 17.98 7.24 -7.80
CA LEU A 229 17.62 8.66 -7.96
C LEU A 229 17.48 9.05 -9.43
N SER A 230 18.40 8.58 -10.29
CA SER A 230 18.34 8.82 -11.73
C SER A 230 17.07 8.20 -12.34
N ALA A 231 16.67 7.01 -11.90
CA ALA A 231 15.43 6.37 -12.33
C ALA A 231 14.19 7.16 -11.90
N ILE A 232 14.13 7.64 -10.66
CA ILE A 232 13.05 8.49 -10.17
C ILE A 232 12.94 9.78 -10.99
N LYS A 233 14.08 10.45 -11.25
CA LYS A 233 14.14 11.65 -12.08
C LYS A 233 13.66 11.39 -13.50
N LEU A 234 14.08 10.28 -14.09
CA LEU A 234 13.68 9.87 -15.44
C LEU A 234 12.15 9.64 -15.54
N ILE A 235 11.55 8.95 -14.58
CA ILE A 235 10.10 8.75 -14.56
C ILE A 235 9.38 10.10 -14.44
N GLN A 236 9.86 11.01 -13.57
CA GLN A 236 9.28 12.34 -13.43
C GLN A 236 9.32 13.15 -14.72
N GLN A 237 10.35 12.99 -15.53
CA GLN A 237 10.56 13.70 -16.79
C GLN A 237 9.77 13.09 -17.95
N ASP A 238 9.92 11.78 -18.15
CA ASP A 238 9.48 11.11 -19.37
C ASP A 238 8.10 10.41 -19.21
N SER A 239 7.60 10.28 -17.97
CA SER A 239 6.29 9.74 -17.66
C SER A 239 5.58 10.54 -16.54
N PRO A 240 5.25 11.82 -16.79
CA PRO A 240 4.81 12.76 -15.75
C PRO A 240 3.46 12.41 -15.12
N LYS A 241 2.69 11.52 -15.71
CA LYS A 241 1.43 11.03 -15.15
C LYS A 241 1.61 9.80 -14.28
N SER A 242 2.76 9.14 -14.33
CA SER A 242 3.07 7.99 -13.48
C SER A 242 3.22 8.41 -12.02
N GLU A 243 2.59 7.67 -11.11
CA GLU A 243 2.76 7.89 -9.67
C GLU A 243 4.05 7.20 -9.16
N ILE A 244 4.79 7.89 -8.31
CA ILE A 244 5.99 7.36 -7.66
C ILE A 244 5.79 7.41 -6.14
N LEU A 245 5.81 6.24 -5.52
CA LEU A 245 5.86 6.08 -4.08
C LEU A 245 7.29 5.68 -3.68
N VAL A 246 8.05 6.62 -3.15
CA VAL A 246 9.36 6.32 -2.57
C VAL A 246 9.14 5.72 -1.18
N ARG A 247 9.41 4.44 -1.04
CA ARG A 247 9.37 3.75 0.25
C ARG A 247 10.72 3.89 0.94
N ILE A 248 10.72 4.45 2.13
CA ILE A 248 11.92 4.57 2.97
C ILE A 248 11.79 3.61 4.13
N ASN A 249 12.63 2.56 4.15
CA ASN A 249 12.66 1.65 5.28
C ASN A 249 13.63 2.21 6.35
N VAL A 250 13.10 2.46 7.54
CA VAL A 250 13.84 3.12 8.62
C VAL A 250 14.22 2.16 9.75
N SER A 251 15.40 2.36 10.25
CA SER A 251 15.93 1.85 11.52
C SER A 251 16.63 3.02 12.24
N ASN A 252 17.01 2.87 13.49
CA ASN A 252 17.75 3.95 14.19
C ASN A 252 19.02 4.38 13.44
N ARG A 253 19.64 3.48 12.68
CA ARG A 253 20.84 3.78 11.87
C ARG A 253 20.57 4.69 10.66
N THR A 254 19.31 4.73 10.18
CA THR A 254 18.93 5.49 8.98
C THR A 254 18.33 6.86 9.31
N LEU A 255 17.85 7.06 10.55
CA LEU A 255 17.09 8.26 10.93
C LEU A 255 17.88 9.57 10.73
N ASP A 256 19.17 9.59 11.05
CA ASP A 256 20.00 10.80 10.93
C ASP A 256 20.23 11.24 9.47
N SER A 257 19.95 10.37 8.52
CA SER A 257 20.14 10.63 7.09
C SER A 257 18.87 11.05 6.35
N LEU A 258 17.72 11.07 7.00
CA LEU A 258 16.42 11.33 6.36
C LEU A 258 16.34 12.75 5.79
N THR A 259 16.91 13.74 6.46
CA THR A 259 16.96 15.14 6.01
C THR A 259 17.59 15.27 4.62
N ASN A 260 18.69 14.56 4.37
CA ASN A 260 19.37 14.60 3.07
C ASN A 260 18.49 14.02 1.96
N ILE A 261 17.74 12.93 2.24
CA ILE A 261 16.82 12.33 1.28
C ILE A 261 15.69 13.32 0.93
N ALA A 262 15.11 14.00 1.93
CA ALA A 262 14.06 14.98 1.68
C ALA A 262 14.51 16.10 0.75
N ASN A 263 15.74 16.59 0.91
CA ASN A 263 16.32 17.64 0.07
C ASN A 263 16.57 17.15 -1.35
N GLU A 264 17.23 15.99 -1.51
CA GLU A 264 17.50 15.44 -2.84
C GLU A 264 16.22 15.08 -3.61
N LEU A 265 15.20 14.52 -2.93
CA LEU A 265 13.91 14.26 -3.57
C LEU A 265 13.17 15.55 -3.93
N ALA A 266 13.35 16.62 -3.15
CA ALA A 266 12.80 17.94 -3.49
C ALA A 266 13.45 18.54 -4.74
N GLU A 267 14.77 18.38 -4.89
CA GLU A 267 15.52 18.86 -6.06
C GLU A 267 15.11 18.17 -7.36
N ILE A 268 14.81 16.87 -7.31
CA ILE A 268 14.39 16.10 -8.49
C ILE A 268 12.89 16.14 -8.75
N LYS A 269 12.09 16.59 -7.78
CA LYS A 269 10.63 16.66 -7.89
C LYS A 269 10.21 17.69 -8.94
N GLN A 270 9.50 17.23 -9.97
CA GLN A 270 8.99 18.09 -11.04
C GLN A 270 7.47 18.30 -10.96
N ASN A 271 6.75 17.36 -10.35
CA ASN A 271 5.30 17.38 -10.25
C ASN A 271 4.81 16.76 -8.94
N ASN A 272 3.50 16.70 -8.71
CA ASN A 272 2.92 16.23 -7.45
C ASN A 272 2.68 14.72 -7.38
N ASN A 273 3.17 13.95 -8.33
CA ASN A 273 3.03 12.48 -8.38
C ASN A 273 4.11 11.73 -7.55
N LEU A 274 5.10 12.45 -7.00
CA LEU A 274 6.09 11.91 -6.08
C LEU A 274 5.58 11.97 -4.65
N LYS A 275 5.46 10.79 -4.03
CA LYS A 275 5.01 10.61 -2.64
C LYS A 275 6.05 9.82 -1.87
N ILE A 276 6.12 10.00 -0.56
CA ILE A 276 7.02 9.25 0.33
C ILE A 276 6.21 8.45 1.33
N MET A 277 6.63 7.21 1.58
CA MET A 277 6.12 6.38 2.66
C MET A 277 7.28 5.90 3.52
N VAL A 278 7.25 6.28 4.80
CA VAL A 278 8.21 5.81 5.79
C VAL A 278 7.68 4.51 6.41
N SER A 279 8.50 3.48 6.42
CA SER A 279 8.16 2.16 6.98
C SER A 279 9.28 1.67 7.89
N LYS A 280 8.92 1.11 9.05
CA LYS A 280 9.89 0.47 9.94
C LYS A 280 10.41 -0.82 9.30
N VAL A 281 11.72 -1.07 9.44
CA VAL A 281 12.32 -2.40 9.15
C VAL A 281 11.88 -3.34 10.26
N TRP A 282 10.98 -4.27 9.97
CA TRP A 282 10.37 -5.15 10.97
C TRP A 282 11.25 -6.36 11.34
N GLN A 283 12.27 -6.66 10.56
CA GLN A 283 13.27 -7.70 10.87
C GLN A 283 14.24 -7.27 11.99
N VAL A 284 14.32 -5.97 12.30
CA VAL A 284 15.08 -5.45 13.43
C VAL A 284 14.17 -5.45 14.66
N ASN A 285 14.29 -6.48 15.49
CA ASN A 285 13.47 -6.63 16.68
C ASN A 285 13.60 -5.45 17.65
N ALA A 286 12.45 -5.01 18.19
CA ALA A 286 12.26 -4.25 19.41
C ALA A 286 12.97 -2.89 19.55
N GLU A 287 13.70 -2.37 18.56
CA GLU A 287 14.20 -0.99 18.64
C GLU A 287 13.03 -0.01 18.60
N LYS A 288 12.88 0.74 19.69
CA LYS A 288 12.00 1.92 19.68
C LYS A 288 12.65 2.97 18.79
N LEU A 289 12.01 3.28 17.68
CA LEU A 289 12.49 4.35 16.80
C LEU A 289 12.32 5.71 17.47
N ASP A 290 13.23 6.63 17.19
CA ASP A 290 13.07 8.04 17.55
C ASP A 290 11.98 8.66 16.67
N GLU A 291 10.74 8.65 17.18
CA GLU A 291 9.57 9.16 16.48
C GLU A 291 9.68 10.66 16.21
N LYS A 292 10.42 11.42 17.03
CA LYS A 292 10.64 12.85 16.81
C LYS A 292 11.39 13.08 15.50
N LYS A 293 12.48 12.34 15.25
CA LYS A 293 13.23 12.44 13.98
C LYS A 293 12.38 12.07 12.77
N ILE A 294 11.48 11.10 12.91
CA ILE A 294 10.56 10.75 11.83
C ILE A 294 9.55 11.87 11.59
N LEU A 295 9.01 12.45 12.65
CA LEU A 295 8.08 13.59 12.55
C LEU A 295 8.77 14.80 11.92
N ASP A 296 9.99 15.14 12.35
CA ASP A 296 10.77 16.23 11.77
C ASP A 296 11.00 16.02 10.27
N PHE A 297 11.29 14.78 9.86
CA PHE A 297 11.40 14.41 8.44
C PHE A 297 10.07 14.59 7.69
N VAL A 298 8.94 14.16 8.26
CA VAL A 298 7.62 14.33 7.65
C VAL A 298 7.30 15.81 7.47
N LEU A 299 7.58 16.65 8.47
CA LEU A 299 7.39 18.10 8.42
C LEU A 299 8.30 18.73 7.34
N GLN A 300 9.54 18.29 7.24
CA GLN A 300 10.46 18.74 6.18
C GLN A 300 9.95 18.37 4.78
N CYS A 301 9.45 17.15 4.59
CA CYS A 301 8.82 16.75 3.33
C CYS A 301 7.63 17.66 2.99
N GLN A 302 6.79 18.00 3.98
CA GLN A 302 5.66 18.93 3.79
C GLN A 302 6.13 20.32 3.40
N THR A 303 7.18 20.85 4.04
CA THR A 303 7.81 22.13 3.66
C THR A 303 8.29 22.10 2.21
N ASN A 304 8.84 20.97 1.77
CA ASN A 304 9.27 20.72 0.39
C ASN A 304 8.11 20.36 -0.55
N LYS A 305 6.85 20.50 -0.09
CA LYS A 305 5.63 20.15 -0.85
C LYS A 305 5.62 18.70 -1.37
N ILE A 306 6.23 17.78 -0.64
CA ILE A 306 6.18 16.34 -0.91
C ILE A 306 5.21 15.70 0.09
N GLN A 307 4.24 14.97 -0.42
CA GLN A 307 3.35 14.18 0.43
C GLN A 307 4.15 13.06 1.09
N CYS A 308 4.25 13.09 2.42
CA CYS A 308 4.93 12.05 3.20
C CYS A 308 3.97 11.43 4.20
N SER A 309 4.01 10.11 4.33
CA SER A 309 3.22 9.35 5.29
C SER A 309 4.10 8.45 6.15
N TYR A 310 3.82 8.42 7.44
CA TYR A 310 4.37 7.47 8.40
C TYR A 310 3.21 6.85 9.17
N LEU A 311 3.22 5.54 9.36
CA LEU A 311 2.10 4.80 9.97
C LEU A 311 0.76 5.12 9.27
N ALA A 312 0.77 5.13 7.94
CA ALA A 312 -0.39 5.53 7.17
C ALA A 312 -1.58 4.60 7.45
N THR A 313 -2.48 5.06 8.30
CA THR A 313 -3.85 4.56 8.31
C THR A 313 -4.57 5.18 7.12
N SER A 314 -4.74 4.42 6.06
CA SER A 314 -5.58 4.87 4.95
C SER A 314 -7.05 4.77 5.38
N LYS A 315 -7.81 5.83 5.15
CA LYS A 315 -9.28 5.84 5.31
C LYS A 315 -9.97 4.65 4.60
N TYR A 316 -9.28 4.02 3.67
CA TYR A 316 -9.81 2.97 2.81
C TYR A 316 -9.21 1.58 3.08
N THR A 317 -8.29 1.43 4.03
CA THR A 317 -7.70 0.13 4.37
C THR A 317 -8.40 -0.49 5.58
N TYR A 318 -9.53 -1.12 5.31
CA TYR A 318 -10.23 -1.94 6.30
C TYR A 318 -9.88 -3.42 6.08
N GLY A 319 -8.69 -3.80 6.42
CA GLY A 319 -8.22 -5.17 6.24
C GLY A 319 -7.04 -5.30 5.27
N CYS A 320 -6.51 -6.50 5.17
CA CYS A 320 -5.42 -6.82 4.27
C CYS A 320 -5.96 -7.07 2.85
N TYR A 321 -5.25 -6.61 1.82
CA TYR A 321 -5.61 -6.91 0.42
C TYR A 321 -5.70 -8.42 0.16
N ALA A 322 -4.93 -9.22 0.89
CA ALA A 322 -4.93 -10.68 0.81
C ALA A 322 -6.26 -11.33 1.25
N ASP A 323 -7.11 -10.58 1.98
CA ASP A 323 -8.42 -11.05 2.42
C ASP A 323 -9.51 -10.82 1.36
N ASN A 324 -9.22 -10.04 0.31
CA ASN A 324 -10.18 -9.76 -0.75
C ASN A 324 -10.41 -11.00 -1.61
N TYR A 325 -11.69 -11.33 -1.85
CA TYR A 325 -12.07 -12.43 -2.72
C TYR A 325 -11.44 -12.29 -4.12
N ASN A 326 -11.59 -11.13 -4.71
CA ASN A 326 -11.16 -10.82 -6.07
C ASN A 326 -9.69 -10.38 -6.14
N GLN A 327 -8.79 -11.18 -5.53
CA GLN A 327 -7.35 -10.95 -5.52
C GLN A 327 -6.57 -12.27 -5.61
N VAL A 328 -5.50 -12.30 -6.39
CA VAL A 328 -4.59 -13.43 -6.53
C VAL A 328 -3.16 -12.95 -6.76
N VAL A 329 -2.20 -13.69 -6.23
CA VAL A 329 -0.77 -13.58 -6.59
C VAL A 329 -0.43 -14.80 -7.44
N ILE A 330 0.12 -14.60 -8.63
CA ILE A 330 0.56 -15.67 -9.55
C ILE A 330 2.08 -15.61 -9.61
N ASN A 331 2.71 -16.69 -9.19
CA ASN A 331 4.16 -16.81 -9.18
C ASN A 331 4.67 -17.33 -10.53
N TYR A 332 5.95 -17.15 -10.81
CA TYR A 332 6.61 -17.53 -12.08
C TYR A 332 6.40 -19.01 -12.46
N ASP A 333 6.21 -19.88 -11.47
CA ASP A 333 6.03 -21.33 -11.59
C ASP A 333 4.55 -21.76 -11.67
N GLY A 334 3.62 -20.82 -11.73
CA GLY A 334 2.18 -21.07 -11.79
C GLY A 334 1.52 -21.31 -10.44
N ASN A 335 2.26 -21.41 -9.35
CA ASN A 335 1.66 -21.46 -8.03
C ASN A 335 0.92 -20.14 -7.71
N ILE A 336 -0.26 -20.25 -7.07
CA ILE A 336 -1.05 -19.09 -6.69
C ILE A 336 -1.07 -18.87 -5.18
N TYR A 337 -1.10 -17.60 -4.79
CA TYR A 337 -1.06 -17.17 -3.39
C TYR A 337 -2.06 -16.03 -3.15
N LYS A 338 -2.26 -15.68 -1.87
CA LYS A 338 -3.08 -14.53 -1.47
C LYS A 338 -2.24 -13.36 -0.95
N CYS A 339 -0.98 -13.56 -0.61
CA CYS A 339 -0.13 -12.58 0.06
C CYS A 339 1.28 -12.56 -0.52
N THR A 340 1.87 -11.37 -0.68
CA THR A 340 3.26 -11.20 -1.09
C THR A 340 4.24 -11.17 0.09
N ALA A 341 3.77 -11.08 1.33
CA ALA A 341 4.60 -11.03 2.53
C ALA A 341 4.76 -12.40 3.20
N ARG A 342 4.81 -13.48 2.40
CA ARG A 342 5.01 -14.85 2.83
C ARG A 342 6.01 -15.53 1.91
N THR A 343 6.67 -16.57 2.41
CA THR A 343 7.54 -17.42 1.58
C THR A 343 6.73 -18.07 0.46
N PHE A 344 7.18 -17.94 -0.78
CA PHE A 344 6.57 -18.55 -1.96
C PHE A 344 6.99 -20.02 -2.07
N SER A 345 6.66 -20.84 -1.06
CA SER A 345 6.86 -22.28 -1.06
C SER A 345 5.56 -23.00 -1.43
N SER A 346 5.66 -24.24 -1.90
CA SER A 346 4.50 -25.06 -2.22
C SER A 346 3.55 -25.25 -1.03
N GLU A 347 4.07 -25.30 0.19
CA GLU A 347 3.28 -25.38 1.42
C GLU A 347 2.38 -24.15 1.63
N ASN A 348 2.85 -22.97 1.24
CA ASN A 348 2.11 -21.73 1.36
C ASN A 348 1.22 -21.45 0.13
N SER A 349 1.32 -22.26 -0.92
CA SER A 349 0.47 -22.12 -2.10
C SER A 349 -0.99 -22.36 -1.76
N TYR A 350 -1.85 -21.62 -2.41
CA TYR A 350 -3.31 -21.77 -2.38
C TYR A 350 -3.84 -22.55 -3.58
N GLY A 351 -2.95 -23.07 -4.45
CA GLY A 351 -3.28 -23.81 -5.66
C GLY A 351 -2.37 -23.44 -6.80
N LEU A 352 -2.84 -23.62 -8.02
CA LEU A 352 -2.09 -23.34 -9.25
C LEU A 352 -2.98 -22.73 -10.34
N ILE A 353 -2.36 -22.11 -11.35
CA ILE A 353 -2.99 -21.75 -12.61
C ILE A 353 -2.64 -22.82 -13.65
N THR A 354 -3.65 -23.34 -14.35
CA THR A 354 -3.45 -24.32 -15.42
C THR A 354 -3.04 -23.66 -16.72
N SER A 355 -2.58 -24.45 -17.71
CA SER A 355 -2.28 -23.97 -19.08
C SER A 355 -3.49 -23.36 -19.78
N GLU A 356 -4.70 -23.79 -19.42
CA GLU A 356 -5.98 -23.26 -19.92
C GLU A 356 -6.43 -21.98 -19.20
N GLY A 357 -5.64 -21.48 -18.23
CA GLY A 357 -5.93 -20.28 -17.48
C GLY A 357 -6.94 -20.47 -16.33
N GLN A 358 -7.19 -21.70 -15.91
CA GLN A 358 -8.07 -21.97 -14.76
C GLN A 358 -7.29 -21.84 -13.46
N LEU A 359 -7.86 -21.16 -12.45
CA LEU A 359 -7.29 -21.19 -11.10
C LEU A 359 -7.85 -22.36 -10.32
N GLU A 360 -7.01 -23.34 -10.06
CA GLU A 360 -7.34 -24.49 -9.21
C GLU A 360 -6.98 -24.16 -7.76
N TRP A 361 -7.96 -23.76 -6.98
CA TRP A 361 -7.78 -23.37 -5.60
C TRP A 361 -7.78 -24.58 -4.65
N ASN A 362 -6.93 -24.54 -3.63
CA ASN A 362 -7.16 -25.29 -2.42
C ASN A 362 -8.31 -24.63 -1.65
N GLU A 363 -9.52 -25.12 -1.87
CA GLU A 363 -10.76 -24.51 -1.36
C GLU A 363 -10.75 -24.36 0.16
N MET A 364 -10.18 -25.33 0.90
CA MET A 364 -10.11 -25.26 2.36
C MET A 364 -9.24 -24.07 2.80
N LYS A 365 -8.02 -23.93 2.26
CA LYS A 365 -7.14 -22.78 2.57
C LYS A 365 -7.75 -21.46 2.14
N LEU A 366 -8.44 -21.43 1.00
CA LEU A 366 -9.09 -20.22 0.51
C LEU A 366 -10.24 -19.81 1.44
N GLN A 367 -11.10 -20.74 1.82
CA GLN A 367 -12.21 -20.48 2.73
C GLN A 367 -11.72 -20.06 4.12
N ASP A 368 -10.72 -20.71 4.66
CA ASP A 368 -10.09 -20.30 5.93
C ASP A 368 -9.62 -18.84 5.85
N ARG A 369 -8.98 -18.45 4.74
CA ARG A 369 -8.53 -17.07 4.54
C ARG A 369 -9.67 -16.07 4.40
N LEU A 370 -10.70 -16.43 3.63
CA LEU A 370 -11.87 -15.58 3.41
C LEU A 370 -12.74 -15.48 4.65
N ASN A 371 -12.75 -16.48 5.51
CA ASN A 371 -13.52 -16.50 6.76
C ASN A 371 -12.77 -15.91 7.96
N LEU A 372 -11.50 -15.46 7.77
CA LEU A 372 -10.79 -14.78 8.85
C LEU A 372 -11.60 -13.58 9.34
N GLU A 373 -11.94 -13.62 10.61
CA GLU A 373 -12.55 -12.50 11.30
C GLU A 373 -11.54 -11.37 11.49
N LEU A 374 -12.06 -10.15 11.59
CA LEU A 374 -11.21 -9.03 11.99
C LEU A 374 -10.61 -9.32 13.37
N PRO A 375 -9.33 -8.95 13.59
CA PRO A 375 -8.73 -9.07 14.91
C PRO A 375 -9.63 -8.44 15.98
N TYR A 376 -9.72 -9.05 17.15
CA TYR A 376 -10.58 -8.58 18.25
C TYR A 376 -10.42 -7.08 18.53
N ARG A 377 -9.18 -6.56 18.45
CA ARG A 377 -8.93 -5.12 18.60
C ARG A 377 -9.65 -4.25 17.55
N CYS A 378 -9.86 -4.77 16.35
CA CYS A 378 -10.62 -4.08 15.31
C CYS A 378 -12.14 -4.22 15.48
N GLN A 379 -12.59 -5.17 16.31
CA GLN A 379 -14.02 -5.37 16.61
C GLN A 379 -14.49 -4.49 17.75
N ILE A 380 -13.60 -4.11 18.67
CA ILE A 380 -13.89 -3.33 19.89
C ILE A 380 -13.34 -1.91 19.88
N CYS A 381 -12.65 -1.50 18.81
CA CYS A 381 -12.02 -0.18 18.69
C CYS A 381 -13.07 0.90 18.42
#